data_6035daf34ac6d962fce84e0192f46bdc
#
_entry.id   6035daf34ac6d962fce84e0192f46bdc
#
_cell.length_a   1.000
_cell.length_b   1.000
_cell.length_c   1.000
_cell.angle_alpha   90.00
_cell.angle_beta   90.00
_cell.angle_gamma   90.00
#
_symmetry.space_group_name_H-M   'P 1'
#
loop_
_entity.id
_entity.type
_entity.pdbx_description
1 polymer ?
#
loop_
_entity_poly.entity_id
_entity_poly.type
_entity_poly.pdbx_seq_one_letter_code
_entity_poly.pdbx_strand_id
1 'polypeptide(L)'
;PEAAATNALNAVKAVDMATIQKYFGSDTDLFNAGQQTEENTSAEDKAFIETIVKNLTFEVVSSSIDGDKATVSVAITNTDMSAIFAQYLQVIFQEAFQYAFLPEEQRPSEEEMAQLYMQRFQELMAKEDNPTVTTNLDMSLTKNENTWLITADPALLDAIFGGLISSMEGFTDSLNSPLT
;
A
#
# COMPACT_ATOMS: atom_id res chain seq x y z
N PRO A 1 -8.02 20.80 10.52
CA PRO A 1 -7.63 19.40 10.30
C PRO A 1 -8.00 18.90 8.89
N GLU A 2 -9.20 19.22 8.35
CA GLU A 2 -9.65 18.77 7.02
C GLU A 2 -8.68 19.12 5.90
N ALA A 3 -8.18 20.38 5.87
CA ALA A 3 -7.20 20.80 4.88
C ALA A 3 -5.87 20.02 5.02
N ALA A 4 -5.47 19.66 6.24
CA ALA A 4 -4.27 18.85 6.47
C ALA A 4 -4.47 17.42 5.94
N ALA A 5 -5.61 16.78 6.25
CA ALA A 5 -5.96 15.46 5.72
C ALA A 5 -6.01 15.46 4.18
N THR A 6 -6.69 16.45 3.60
CA THR A 6 -6.79 16.62 2.13
C THR A 6 -5.41 16.78 1.48
N ASN A 7 -4.56 17.66 2.03
CA ASN A 7 -3.24 17.89 1.47
C ASN A 7 -2.32 16.67 1.61
N ALA A 8 -2.41 15.97 2.75
CA ALA A 8 -1.64 14.77 2.99
C ALA A 8 -2.02 13.64 2.03
N LEU A 9 -3.31 13.36 1.84
CA LEU A 9 -3.78 12.32 0.93
C LEU A 9 -3.50 12.67 -0.54
N ASN A 10 -3.56 13.96 -0.92
CA ASN A 10 -3.13 14.40 -2.24
C ASN A 10 -1.62 14.22 -2.45
N ALA A 11 -0.81 14.48 -1.40
CA ALA A 11 0.63 14.25 -1.45
C ALA A 11 0.97 12.76 -1.61
N VAL A 12 0.24 11.87 -0.91
CA VAL A 12 0.36 10.42 -1.08
C VAL A 12 0.05 10.02 -2.53
N LYS A 13 -1.06 10.52 -3.08
CA LYS A 13 -1.44 10.25 -4.48
C LYS A 13 -0.39 10.73 -5.48
N ALA A 14 0.26 11.85 -5.21
CA ALA A 14 1.31 12.43 -6.05
C ALA A 14 2.71 11.87 -5.74
N VAL A 15 2.86 11.02 -4.72
CA VAL A 15 4.15 10.54 -4.20
C VAL A 15 5.10 11.71 -3.90
N ASP A 16 4.53 12.81 -3.34
CA ASP A 16 5.29 13.99 -2.91
C ASP A 16 5.82 13.77 -1.49
N MET A 17 7.03 13.22 -1.39
CA MET A 17 7.66 12.85 -0.13
C MET A 17 7.84 14.04 0.81
N ALA A 18 8.18 15.23 0.29
CA ALA A 18 8.39 16.43 1.11
C ALA A 18 7.08 16.87 1.80
N THR A 19 5.97 16.83 1.06
CA THR A 19 4.65 17.14 1.62
C THR A 19 4.14 16.03 2.53
N ILE A 20 4.41 14.76 2.22
CA ILE A 20 4.08 13.62 3.08
C ILE A 20 4.74 13.78 4.44
N GLN A 21 6.05 14.02 4.50
CA GLN A 21 6.79 14.23 5.75
C GLN A 21 6.27 15.42 6.56
N LYS A 22 5.85 16.47 5.89
CA LYS A 22 5.27 17.64 6.55
C LYS A 22 4.01 17.29 7.36
N TYR A 23 3.18 16.39 6.87
CA TYR A 23 1.90 16.05 7.51
C TYR A 23 1.94 14.78 8.35
N PHE A 24 2.79 13.83 8.04
CA PHE A 24 2.93 12.58 8.79
C PHE A 24 4.13 12.57 9.74
N GLY A 25 5.05 13.54 9.61
CA GLY A 25 6.30 13.57 10.36
C GLY A 25 7.42 12.80 9.66
N SER A 26 8.66 13.07 10.10
CA SER A 26 9.88 12.47 9.52
C SER A 26 10.06 10.99 9.86
N ASP A 27 9.41 10.50 10.91
CA ASP A 27 9.58 9.13 11.41
C ASP A 27 8.51 8.18 10.84
N THR A 28 7.77 8.63 9.82
CA THR A 28 6.67 7.85 9.25
C THR A 28 7.16 6.91 8.18
N ASP A 29 7.06 5.60 8.46
CA ASP A 29 7.36 4.52 7.53
C ASP A 29 6.27 4.29 6.45
N LEU A 30 5.59 5.34 6.00
CA LEU A 30 4.48 5.25 5.05
C LEU A 30 4.85 4.46 3.78
N PHE A 31 6.12 4.52 3.38
CA PHE A 31 6.63 3.82 2.20
C PHE A 31 7.85 2.93 2.50
N ASN A 32 8.22 2.81 3.79
CA ASN A 32 9.31 1.94 4.22
C ASN A 32 8.79 0.52 4.55
N ALA A 33 8.10 -0.10 3.65
CA ALA A 33 7.84 -1.54 3.72
C ALA A 33 9.16 -2.31 3.47
N GLY A 34 10.15 -2.09 4.34
CA GLY A 34 11.46 -2.73 4.32
C GLY A 34 12.62 -1.76 4.15
N GLN A 35 13.00 -1.11 5.26
CA GLN A 35 14.35 -0.53 5.44
C GLN A 35 14.91 0.35 4.33
N GLN A 36 14.45 1.62 4.20
CA GLN A 36 15.39 2.63 3.65
C GLN A 36 14.94 4.06 3.94
N THR A 37 15.88 4.89 4.40
CA THR A 37 15.79 6.35 4.52
C THR A 37 15.66 7.00 3.13
N GLU A 38 15.15 8.22 3.05
CA GLU A 38 14.89 8.99 1.80
C GLU A 38 16.00 8.96 0.75
N GLU A 39 17.26 8.77 1.17
CA GLU A 39 18.40 8.73 0.28
C GLU A 39 18.49 7.46 -0.59
N ASN A 40 17.65 6.44 -0.32
CA ASN A 40 17.79 5.13 -0.94
C ASN A 40 16.51 4.59 -1.61
N THR A 41 15.41 5.36 -1.71
CA THR A 41 14.25 4.91 -2.49
C THR A 41 14.64 4.88 -3.96
N SER A 42 14.73 3.70 -4.53
CA SER A 42 15.11 3.54 -5.94
C SER A 42 14.02 4.12 -6.86
N ALA A 43 14.37 4.42 -8.10
CA ALA A 43 13.38 4.84 -9.10
C ALA A 43 12.31 3.74 -9.33
N GLU A 44 12.69 2.49 -9.12
CA GLU A 44 11.80 1.32 -9.24
C GLU A 44 10.79 1.27 -8.09
N ASP A 45 11.24 1.52 -6.84
CA ASP A 45 10.35 1.57 -5.67
C ASP A 45 9.32 2.70 -5.82
N LYS A 46 9.77 3.86 -6.27
CA LYS A 46 8.88 4.99 -6.54
C LYS A 46 7.83 4.65 -7.60
N ALA A 47 8.24 4.07 -8.72
CA ALA A 47 7.34 3.66 -9.78
C ALA A 47 6.33 2.59 -9.31
N PHE A 48 6.75 1.70 -8.41
CA PHE A 48 5.88 0.70 -7.79
C PHE A 48 4.81 1.37 -6.92
N ILE A 49 5.22 2.30 -6.04
CA ILE A 49 4.29 3.06 -5.19
C ILE A 49 3.31 3.87 -6.06
N GLU A 50 3.80 4.59 -7.06
CA GLU A 50 2.97 5.35 -8.02
C GLU A 50 1.91 4.45 -8.66
N THR A 51 2.28 3.23 -9.01
CA THR A 51 1.34 2.26 -9.61
C THR A 51 0.24 1.86 -8.64
N ILE A 52 0.56 1.64 -7.35
CA ILE A 52 -0.41 1.26 -6.32
C ILE A 52 -1.36 2.41 -6.01
N VAL A 53 -0.86 3.65 -5.87
CA VAL A 53 -1.68 4.80 -5.48
C VAL A 53 -2.32 5.52 -6.68
N LYS A 54 -2.11 5.06 -7.89
CA LYS A 54 -2.59 5.67 -9.15
C LYS A 54 -4.09 5.96 -9.14
N ASN A 55 -4.88 5.03 -8.63
CA ASN A 55 -6.34 5.10 -8.61
C ASN A 55 -6.90 5.60 -7.27
N LEU A 56 -6.01 6.02 -6.35
CA LEU A 56 -6.41 6.55 -5.05
C LEU A 56 -7.32 7.76 -5.20
N THR A 57 -8.49 7.67 -4.62
CA THR A 57 -9.43 8.79 -4.44
C THR A 57 -9.91 8.82 -3.00
N PHE A 58 -10.36 9.96 -2.53
CA PHE A 58 -10.86 10.09 -1.17
C PHE A 58 -11.91 11.18 -1.06
N GLU A 59 -12.75 11.07 -0.03
CA GLU A 59 -13.73 12.06 0.38
C GLU A 59 -13.58 12.32 1.88
N VAL A 60 -13.51 13.60 2.26
CA VAL A 60 -13.57 14.01 3.66
C VAL A 60 -15.04 14.12 4.06
N VAL A 61 -15.47 13.27 4.96
CA VAL A 61 -16.87 13.13 5.37
C VAL A 61 -17.22 14.10 6.50
N SER A 62 -16.38 14.16 7.53
CA SER A 62 -16.58 15.01 8.70
C SER A 62 -15.27 15.24 9.45
N SER A 63 -15.28 16.23 10.34
CA SER A 63 -14.17 16.43 11.28
C SER A 63 -14.67 16.90 12.65
N SER A 64 -13.87 16.59 13.67
CA SER A 64 -14.06 17.10 15.02
C SER A 64 -12.73 17.55 15.61
N ILE A 65 -12.75 18.56 16.47
CA ILE A 65 -11.57 19.10 17.14
C ILE A 65 -11.83 19.08 18.65
N ASP A 66 -10.86 18.56 19.39
CA ASP A 66 -10.83 18.56 20.85
C ASP A 66 -9.45 19.05 21.33
N GLY A 67 -9.33 20.36 21.58
CA GLY A 67 -8.07 21.02 21.94
C GLY A 67 -7.02 20.88 20.84
N ASP A 68 -5.92 20.21 21.16
CA ASP A 68 -4.81 19.94 20.23
C ASP A 68 -4.93 18.60 19.51
N LYS A 69 -6.08 17.95 19.62
CA LYS A 69 -6.41 16.72 18.89
C LYS A 69 -7.56 16.97 17.92
N ALA A 70 -7.55 16.27 16.82
CA ALA A 70 -8.64 16.26 15.87
C ALA A 70 -8.83 14.87 15.28
N THR A 71 -10.06 14.59 14.88
CA THR A 71 -10.42 13.40 14.09
C THR A 71 -11.03 13.88 12.78
N VAL A 72 -10.59 13.28 11.67
CA VAL A 72 -11.14 13.54 10.34
C VAL A 72 -11.63 12.21 9.77
N SER A 73 -12.94 12.07 9.62
CA SER A 73 -13.53 10.89 8.98
C SER A 73 -13.38 11.02 7.47
N VAL A 74 -12.83 9.97 6.85
CA VAL A 74 -12.57 9.93 5.42
C VAL A 74 -13.07 8.61 4.82
N ALA A 75 -13.51 8.68 3.56
CA ALA A 75 -13.72 7.51 2.72
C ALA A 75 -12.57 7.46 1.70
N ILE A 76 -11.73 6.44 1.79
CA ILE A 76 -10.60 6.22 0.89
C ILE A 76 -10.97 5.10 -0.08
N THR A 77 -10.89 5.37 -1.38
CA THR A 77 -11.12 4.38 -2.44
C THR A 77 -9.85 4.18 -3.23
N ASN A 78 -9.44 2.93 -3.40
CA ASN A 78 -8.30 2.56 -4.23
C ASN A 78 -8.59 1.24 -4.96
N THR A 79 -7.70 0.84 -5.85
CA THR A 79 -7.70 -0.51 -6.42
C THR A 79 -7.71 -1.55 -5.29
N ASP A 80 -8.55 -2.56 -5.39
CA ASP A 80 -8.60 -3.67 -4.43
C ASP A 80 -7.37 -4.55 -4.58
N MET A 81 -6.32 -4.18 -3.85
CA MET A 81 -5.05 -4.90 -3.86
C MET A 81 -5.16 -6.28 -3.22
N SER A 82 -6.16 -6.51 -2.35
CA SER A 82 -6.43 -7.83 -1.79
C SER A 82 -6.85 -8.81 -2.88
N ALA A 83 -7.74 -8.37 -3.78
CA ALA A 83 -8.19 -9.18 -4.92
C ALA A 83 -7.04 -9.42 -5.92
N ILE A 84 -6.20 -8.41 -6.18
CA ILE A 84 -5.03 -8.55 -7.05
C ILE A 84 -4.00 -9.50 -6.44
N PHE A 85 -3.71 -9.36 -5.14
CA PHE A 85 -2.77 -10.23 -4.44
C PHE A 85 -3.22 -11.69 -4.44
N ALA A 86 -4.52 -11.94 -4.23
CA ALA A 86 -5.07 -13.29 -4.33
C ALA A 86 -4.91 -13.90 -5.73
N GLN A 87 -5.19 -13.11 -6.79
CA GLN A 87 -4.96 -13.56 -8.17
C GLN A 87 -3.48 -13.80 -8.45
N TYR A 88 -2.61 -12.93 -7.95
CA TYR A 88 -1.17 -13.04 -8.09
C TYR A 88 -0.64 -14.32 -7.48
N LEU A 89 -1.04 -14.63 -6.24
CA LEU A 89 -0.67 -15.90 -5.59
C LEU A 89 -1.14 -17.10 -6.39
N GLN A 90 -2.37 -17.07 -6.93
CA GLN A 90 -2.89 -18.16 -7.75
C GLN A 90 -2.03 -18.40 -8.99
N VAL A 91 -1.62 -17.35 -9.69
CA VAL A 91 -0.76 -17.44 -10.89
C VAL A 91 0.61 -18.01 -10.53
N ILE A 92 1.24 -17.46 -9.46
CA ILE A 92 2.57 -17.92 -9.02
C ILE A 92 2.54 -19.38 -8.60
N PHE A 93 1.56 -19.81 -7.83
CA PHE A 93 1.46 -21.22 -7.42
C PHE A 93 1.25 -22.15 -8.62
N GLN A 94 0.45 -21.73 -9.59
CA GLN A 94 0.24 -22.52 -10.81
C GLN A 94 1.52 -22.64 -11.63
N GLU A 95 2.28 -21.58 -11.81
CA GLU A 95 3.56 -21.57 -12.52
C GLU A 95 4.62 -22.37 -11.76
N ALA A 96 4.76 -22.15 -10.46
CA ALA A 96 5.69 -22.91 -9.62
C ALA A 96 5.42 -24.42 -9.68
N PHE A 97 4.14 -24.81 -9.68
CA PHE A 97 3.75 -26.21 -9.83
C PHE A 97 4.15 -26.76 -11.20
N GLN A 98 3.98 -26.01 -12.28
CA GLN A 98 4.41 -26.44 -13.62
C GLN A 98 5.93 -26.61 -13.68
N TYR A 99 6.71 -25.67 -13.12
CA TYR A 99 8.17 -25.75 -13.10
C TYR A 99 8.70 -26.92 -12.26
N ALA A 100 7.98 -27.32 -11.21
CA ALA A 100 8.38 -28.46 -10.39
C ALA A 100 8.47 -29.79 -11.18
N PHE A 101 7.71 -29.92 -12.27
CA PHE A 101 7.72 -31.12 -13.14
C PHE A 101 8.74 -31.03 -14.29
N LEU A 102 9.38 -29.88 -14.48
CA LEU A 102 10.42 -29.78 -15.51
C LEU A 102 11.74 -30.40 -15.03
N PRO A 103 12.53 -30.98 -15.96
CA PRO A 103 13.92 -31.30 -15.67
C PRO A 103 14.68 -30.10 -15.15
N GLU A 104 15.64 -30.29 -14.24
CA GLU A 104 16.37 -29.20 -13.58
C GLU A 104 17.00 -28.21 -14.57
N GLU A 105 17.50 -28.71 -15.69
CA GLU A 105 18.12 -27.95 -16.78
C GLU A 105 17.13 -27.04 -17.55
N GLN A 106 15.84 -27.28 -17.40
CA GLN A 106 14.76 -26.52 -18.06
C GLN A 106 14.00 -25.60 -17.09
N ARG A 107 14.34 -25.62 -15.81
CA ARG A 107 13.73 -24.73 -14.82
C ARG A 107 14.31 -23.34 -14.96
N PRO A 108 13.48 -22.29 -14.88
CA PRO A 108 13.98 -20.94 -14.80
C PRO A 108 14.92 -20.76 -13.60
N SER A 109 15.95 -19.97 -13.75
CA SER A 109 16.81 -19.55 -12.63
C SER A 109 16.01 -18.69 -11.63
N GLU A 110 16.55 -18.47 -10.43
CA GLU A 110 15.92 -17.62 -9.43
C GLU A 110 15.71 -16.18 -9.96
N GLU A 111 16.67 -15.66 -10.72
CA GLU A 111 16.59 -14.34 -11.33
C GLU A 111 15.48 -14.26 -12.40
N GLU A 112 15.41 -15.26 -13.27
CA GLU A 112 14.35 -15.36 -14.30
C GLU A 112 12.96 -15.49 -13.65
N MET A 113 12.85 -16.27 -12.56
CA MET A 113 11.60 -16.37 -11.80
C MET A 113 11.19 -15.04 -11.15
N ALA A 114 12.15 -14.34 -10.55
CA ALA A 114 11.87 -13.03 -9.95
C ALA A 114 11.37 -12.03 -11.00
N GLN A 115 11.99 -11.99 -12.18
CA GLN A 115 11.54 -11.13 -13.29
C GLN A 115 10.16 -11.54 -13.79
N LEU A 116 9.89 -12.83 -13.95
CA LEU A 116 8.60 -13.34 -14.37
C LEU A 116 7.50 -12.97 -13.37
N TYR A 117 7.73 -13.14 -12.08
CA TYR A 117 6.78 -12.81 -11.04
C TYR A 117 6.48 -11.32 -10.98
N MET A 118 7.50 -10.47 -11.13
CA MET A 118 7.31 -9.02 -11.25
C MET A 118 6.47 -8.67 -12.47
N GLN A 119 6.74 -9.30 -13.63
CA GLN A 119 5.94 -9.09 -14.83
C GLN A 119 4.47 -9.49 -14.62
N ARG A 120 4.21 -10.63 -13.98
CA ARG A 120 2.84 -11.07 -13.67
C ARG A 120 2.09 -10.09 -12.79
N PHE A 121 2.78 -9.55 -11.78
CA PHE A 121 2.21 -8.52 -10.92
C PHE A 121 1.86 -7.26 -11.73
N GLN A 122 2.77 -6.79 -12.58
CA GLN A 122 2.53 -5.62 -13.44
C GLN A 122 1.38 -5.86 -14.42
N GLU A 123 1.27 -7.05 -15.02
CA GLU A 123 0.17 -7.42 -15.91
C GLU A 123 -1.19 -7.39 -15.18
N LEU A 124 -1.24 -7.88 -13.93
CA LEU A 124 -2.44 -7.81 -13.11
C LEU A 124 -2.81 -6.38 -12.75
N MET A 125 -1.84 -5.56 -12.38
CA MET A 125 -2.05 -4.14 -12.06
C MET A 125 -2.48 -3.29 -13.26
N ALA A 126 -2.07 -3.67 -14.47
CA ALA A 126 -2.38 -2.93 -15.70
C ALA A 126 -3.80 -3.15 -16.22
N LYS A 127 -4.57 -4.08 -15.66
CA LYS A 127 -5.95 -4.33 -16.10
C LYS A 127 -6.82 -3.12 -15.79
N GLU A 128 -7.62 -2.69 -16.76
CA GLU A 128 -8.53 -1.55 -16.62
C GLU A 128 -9.77 -1.88 -15.75
N ASP A 129 -10.15 -3.13 -15.68
CA ASP A 129 -11.31 -3.65 -14.95
C ASP A 129 -10.99 -4.16 -13.54
N ASN A 130 -9.83 -3.77 -12.99
CA ASN A 130 -9.49 -4.12 -11.62
C ASN A 130 -10.55 -3.58 -10.64
N PRO A 131 -11.01 -4.41 -9.69
CA PRO A 131 -11.98 -3.97 -8.69
C PRO A 131 -11.39 -2.85 -7.82
N THR A 132 -12.26 -2.06 -7.23
CA THR A 132 -11.90 -1.03 -6.25
C THR A 132 -12.52 -1.35 -4.90
N VAL A 133 -11.86 -0.94 -3.82
CA VAL A 133 -12.36 -1.02 -2.46
C VAL A 133 -12.44 0.38 -1.85
N THR A 134 -13.51 0.64 -1.12
CA THR A 134 -13.67 1.88 -0.33
C THR A 134 -13.65 1.54 1.15
N THR A 135 -12.72 2.15 1.86
CA THR A 135 -12.57 2.01 3.31
C THR A 135 -12.93 3.33 3.98
N ASN A 136 -13.90 3.27 4.91
CA ASN A 136 -14.25 4.40 5.77
C ASN A 136 -13.46 4.29 7.06
N LEU A 137 -12.74 5.35 7.43
CA LEU A 137 -11.94 5.38 8.65
C LEU A 137 -11.82 6.78 9.23
N ASP A 138 -11.37 6.85 10.46
CA ASP A 138 -11.11 8.08 11.19
C ASP A 138 -9.59 8.31 11.28
N MET A 139 -9.12 9.36 10.62
CA MET A 139 -7.73 9.82 10.74
C MET A 139 -7.57 10.60 12.05
N SER A 140 -6.59 10.22 12.86
CA SER A 140 -6.21 10.92 14.07
C SER A 140 -5.14 11.98 13.76
N LEU A 141 -5.37 13.21 14.21
CA LEU A 141 -4.45 14.33 14.04
C LEU A 141 -4.09 14.96 15.38
N THR A 142 -2.86 15.40 15.50
CA THR A 142 -2.37 16.16 16.65
C THR A 142 -1.80 17.49 16.17
N LYS A 143 -2.16 18.58 16.85
CA LYS A 143 -1.66 19.91 16.52
C LYS A 143 -0.21 20.05 16.99
N ASN A 144 0.65 20.41 16.08
CA ASN A 144 2.04 20.75 16.34
C ASN A 144 2.26 22.18 15.83
N GLU A 145 2.39 23.14 16.76
CA GLU A 145 2.45 24.57 16.47
C GLU A 145 1.27 25.04 15.58
N ASN A 146 1.53 25.31 14.30
CA ASN A 146 0.52 25.75 13.33
C ASN A 146 0.14 24.66 12.30
N THR A 147 0.61 23.43 12.49
CA THR A 147 0.37 22.30 11.55
C THR A 147 -0.35 21.17 12.29
N TRP A 148 -1.28 20.51 11.61
CA TRP A 148 -1.87 19.27 12.07
C TRP A 148 -1.04 18.12 11.54
N LEU A 149 -0.48 17.31 12.44
CA LEU A 149 0.22 16.07 12.11
C LEU A 149 -0.73 14.90 12.17
N ILE A 150 -0.67 14.05 11.19
CA ILE A 150 -1.51 12.85 11.03
C ILE A 150 -0.77 11.65 11.62
N THR A 151 -1.47 10.85 12.40
CA THR A 151 -0.95 9.55 12.85
C THR A 151 -1.15 8.54 11.72
N ALA A 152 -0.04 8.00 11.20
CA ALA A 152 -0.08 6.91 10.22
C ALA A 152 -0.31 5.58 10.95
N ASP A 153 -1.57 5.30 11.27
CA ASP A 153 -1.93 4.02 11.87
C ASP A 153 -2.07 2.92 10.80
N PRO A 154 -2.02 1.63 11.19
CA PRO A 154 -2.11 0.52 10.25
C PRO A 154 -3.37 0.52 9.38
N ALA A 155 -4.52 0.99 9.92
CA ALA A 155 -5.78 1.01 9.17
C ALA A 155 -5.74 2.06 8.05
N LEU A 156 -5.15 3.23 8.31
CA LEU A 156 -4.94 4.26 7.30
C LEU A 156 -3.99 3.78 6.21
N LEU A 157 -2.88 3.15 6.59
CA LEU A 157 -1.92 2.60 5.64
C LEU A 157 -2.55 1.53 4.76
N ASP A 158 -3.27 0.59 5.37
CA ASP A 158 -3.94 -0.48 4.62
C ASP A 158 -5.01 0.06 3.65
N ALA A 159 -5.77 1.08 4.06
CA ALA A 159 -6.73 1.76 3.19
C ALA A 159 -6.06 2.47 2.00
N ILE A 160 -4.94 3.16 2.22
CA ILE A 160 -4.15 3.80 1.17
C ILE A 160 -3.65 2.77 0.17
N PHE A 161 -3.19 1.62 0.65
CA PHE A 161 -2.68 0.52 -0.19
C PHE A 161 -3.76 -0.48 -0.62
N GLY A 162 -5.05 -0.14 -0.49
CA GLY A 162 -6.17 -0.94 -1.00
C GLY A 162 -6.28 -2.34 -0.41
N GLY A 163 -5.93 -2.51 0.88
CA GLY A 163 -5.99 -3.80 1.57
C GLY A 163 -4.78 -4.72 1.34
N LEU A 164 -3.69 -4.23 0.74
CA LEU A 164 -2.51 -5.04 0.45
C LEU A 164 -1.83 -5.51 1.74
N ILE A 165 -1.67 -4.61 2.73
CA ILE A 165 -0.93 -4.89 3.96
C ILE A 165 -1.61 -6.02 4.74
N SER A 166 -2.91 -5.90 5.01
CA SER A 166 -3.68 -6.92 5.71
C SER A 166 -3.72 -8.26 4.97
N SER A 167 -3.73 -8.24 3.62
CA SER A 167 -3.69 -9.44 2.81
C SER A 167 -2.35 -10.18 2.90
N MET A 168 -1.24 -9.45 2.92
CA MET A 168 0.09 -10.02 3.10
C MET A 168 0.28 -10.59 4.50
N GLU A 169 -0.18 -9.87 5.54
CA GLU A 169 -0.15 -10.34 6.93
C GLU A 169 -0.98 -11.62 7.08
N GLY A 170 -2.21 -11.65 6.59
CA GLY A 170 -3.07 -12.83 6.64
C GLY A 170 -2.49 -14.03 5.90
N PHE A 171 -1.78 -13.82 4.79
CA PHE A 171 -1.06 -14.88 4.08
C PHE A 171 0.11 -15.41 4.92
N THR A 172 0.92 -14.53 5.51
CA THR A 172 2.05 -14.92 6.37
C THR A 172 1.57 -15.71 7.59
N ASP A 173 0.50 -15.27 8.23
CA ASP A 173 -0.10 -15.95 9.37
C ASP A 173 -0.62 -17.35 8.99
N SER A 174 -1.18 -17.49 7.80
CA SER A 174 -1.67 -18.79 7.31
C SER A 174 -0.53 -19.79 7.07
N LEU A 175 0.65 -19.32 6.64
CA LEU A 175 1.85 -20.15 6.46
C LEU A 175 2.47 -20.56 7.81
N ASN A 176 2.37 -19.73 8.83
CA ASN A 176 2.93 -19.96 10.16
C ASN A 176 1.97 -20.73 11.08
N SER A 177 0.71 -20.92 10.70
CA SER A 177 -0.26 -21.69 11.47
C SER A 177 0.05 -23.19 11.36
N PRO A 178 0.21 -23.92 12.49
CA PRO A 178 0.43 -25.35 12.43
C PRO A 178 -0.78 -26.02 11.79
N LEU A 179 -0.53 -26.93 10.84
CA LEU A 179 -1.55 -27.80 10.27
C LEU A 179 -2.17 -28.63 11.39
N THR A 180 -3.36 -28.28 11.83
CA THR A 180 -4.14 -29.06 12.82
C THR A 180 -4.90 -30.20 12.14
#